data_0006420ea81bc9173fcb31e857e57e84
#
_entry.id   0006420ea81bc9173fcb31e857e57e84
#
_cell.length_a   1.000
_cell.length_b   1.000
_cell.length_c   1.000
_cell.angle_alpha   90.00
_cell.angle_beta   90.00
_cell.angle_gamma   90.00
#
_symmetry.space_group_name_H-M   'P 1'
#
loop_
_entity.id
_entity.type
_entity.pdbx_description
1 polymer ?
#
loop_
_entity_poly.entity_id
_entity_poly.type
_entity_poly.pdbx_seq_one_letter_code
_entity_poly.pdbx_strand_id
1 'polypeptide(L)'
;MNTLSNPALQAIRVAAVALVVGVAAPAAADPFPGADLAVAKQMHAAQCVECHAKRFGGEDGSEIYTRFDRRVTTPSGLAQQLTACTTMLNLDLFPEDEHHLAGYLNTHYYKFQ
;
A
#
# COMPACT_ATOMS: atom_id res chain seq x y z
N MET A 1 52.01 65.16 6.39
CA MET A 1 52.68 63.85 6.38
C MET A 1 51.62 62.80 6.14
N ASN A 2 51.81 62.12 5.06
CA ASN A 2 50.75 61.39 4.35
C ASN A 2 50.38 60.06 5.04
N THR A 3 49.15 59.98 5.46
CA THR A 3 48.53 58.72 5.79
C THR A 3 47.99 58.12 4.50
N LEU A 4 48.69 57.14 3.97
CA LEU A 4 48.22 56.33 2.87
C LEU A 4 47.10 55.40 3.34
N SER A 5 45.87 55.79 3.01
CA SER A 5 44.71 54.98 3.21
C SER A 5 44.75 53.79 2.20
N ASN A 6 44.92 52.64 2.71
CA ASN A 6 44.85 51.40 1.92
C ASN A 6 43.38 50.98 1.81
N PRO A 7 42.76 50.97 0.63
CA PRO A 7 41.41 50.49 0.52
C PRO A 7 41.45 48.97 0.64
N ALA A 8 40.95 48.50 1.77
CA ALA A 8 40.81 47.11 2.08
C ALA A 8 40.03 46.36 0.98
N LEU A 9 40.60 45.29 0.52
CA LEU A 9 39.96 44.31 -0.31
C LEU A 9 38.64 43.84 0.36
N GLN A 10 37.53 44.27 -0.18
CA GLN A 10 36.24 43.66 0.11
C GLN A 10 36.17 42.29 -0.58
N ALA A 11 36.44 41.24 0.18
CA ALA A 11 36.21 39.89 -0.25
C ALA A 11 34.70 39.67 -0.42
N ILE A 12 34.27 39.64 -1.66
CA ILE A 12 32.90 39.23 -2.02
C ILE A 12 32.78 37.74 -1.72
N ARG A 13 32.15 37.43 -0.60
CA ARG A 13 31.74 36.02 -0.31
C ARG A 13 30.52 35.71 -1.15
N VAL A 14 30.73 35.08 -2.28
CA VAL A 14 29.65 34.46 -3.05
C VAL A 14 29.20 33.22 -2.28
N ALA A 15 28.12 33.35 -1.52
CA ALA A 15 27.47 32.20 -0.93
C ALA A 15 26.78 31.39 -2.04
N ALA A 16 27.38 30.30 -2.41
CA ALA A 16 26.74 29.32 -3.32
C ALA A 16 25.59 28.64 -2.57
N VAL A 17 24.38 29.09 -2.82
CA VAL A 17 23.17 28.39 -2.36
C VAL A 17 23.01 27.15 -3.25
N ALA A 18 23.42 26.01 -2.76
CA ALA A 18 23.15 24.74 -3.40
C ALA A 18 21.64 24.45 -3.28
N LEU A 19 20.92 24.62 -4.39
CA LEU A 19 19.53 24.20 -4.51
C LEU A 19 19.53 22.65 -4.54
N VAL A 20 19.23 22.02 -3.42
CA VAL A 20 18.97 20.58 -3.38
C VAL A 20 17.58 20.37 -3.95
N VAL A 21 17.52 20.08 -5.25
CA VAL A 21 16.29 19.61 -5.90
C VAL A 21 16.07 18.19 -5.42
N GLY A 22 15.26 18.04 -4.38
CA GLY A 22 14.79 16.73 -3.94
C GLY A 22 13.91 16.12 -5.04
N VAL A 23 14.41 15.09 -5.71
CA VAL A 23 13.59 14.26 -6.61
C VAL A 23 12.67 13.45 -5.71
N ALA A 24 11.42 13.89 -5.57
CA ALA A 24 10.38 13.09 -4.93
C ALA A 24 10.12 11.88 -5.84
N ALA A 25 10.45 10.68 -5.37
CA ALA A 25 10.03 9.46 -6.06
C ALA A 25 8.50 9.43 -6.09
N PRO A 26 7.86 9.07 -7.23
CA PRO A 26 6.41 8.92 -7.26
C PRO A 26 5.99 7.87 -6.23
N ALA A 27 5.09 8.23 -5.33
CA ALA A 27 4.47 7.26 -4.44
C ALA A 27 3.73 6.23 -5.30
N ALA A 28 3.94 4.93 -5.03
CA ALA A 28 3.20 3.88 -5.71
C ALA A 28 1.70 4.08 -5.46
N ALA A 29 0.88 3.96 -6.52
CA ALA A 29 -0.56 4.13 -6.42
C ALA A 29 -1.18 2.95 -5.65
N ASP A 30 -2.15 3.24 -4.76
CA ASP A 30 -2.94 2.22 -4.10
C ASP A 30 -3.75 1.44 -5.15
N PRO A 31 -3.58 0.11 -5.26
CA PRO A 31 -4.34 -0.69 -6.22
C PRO A 31 -5.84 -0.74 -5.95
N PHE A 32 -6.28 -0.44 -4.73
CA PHE A 32 -7.69 -0.48 -4.32
C PHE A 32 -8.11 0.85 -3.65
N PRO A 33 -8.08 1.96 -4.38
CA PRO A 33 -8.32 3.28 -3.81
C PRO A 33 -9.75 3.40 -3.27
N GLY A 34 -9.87 4.05 -2.10
CA GLY A 34 -11.18 4.27 -1.47
C GLY A 34 -11.80 3.05 -0.81
N ALA A 35 -11.06 1.95 -0.64
CA ALA A 35 -11.56 0.79 0.08
C ALA A 35 -11.83 1.12 1.55
N ASP A 36 -13.02 0.76 2.05
CA ASP A 36 -13.35 0.86 3.47
C ASP A 36 -12.82 -0.36 4.23
N LEU A 37 -11.67 -0.17 4.86
CA LEU A 37 -10.98 -1.24 5.57
C LEU A 37 -11.71 -1.69 6.85
N ALA A 38 -12.50 -0.82 7.48
CA ALA A 38 -13.25 -1.17 8.68
C ALA A 38 -14.43 -2.08 8.34
N VAL A 39 -15.18 -1.74 7.31
CA VAL A 39 -16.26 -2.57 6.77
C VAL A 39 -15.71 -3.91 6.30
N ALA A 40 -14.63 -3.90 5.52
CA ALA A 40 -14.00 -5.11 5.01
C ALA A 40 -13.48 -6.03 6.11
N LYS A 41 -12.93 -5.48 7.20
CA LYS A 41 -12.50 -6.28 8.35
C LYS A 41 -13.65 -7.07 8.96
N GLN A 42 -14.82 -6.45 9.08
CA GLN A 42 -16.01 -7.12 9.62
C GLN A 42 -16.51 -8.22 8.67
N MET A 43 -16.58 -7.92 7.39
CA MET A 43 -16.98 -8.92 6.39
C MET A 43 -16.01 -10.10 6.33
N HIS A 44 -14.71 -9.85 6.34
CA HIS A 44 -13.68 -10.87 6.35
C HIS A 44 -13.81 -11.78 7.58
N ALA A 45 -13.94 -11.21 8.77
CA ALA A 45 -14.12 -11.96 10.00
C ALA A 45 -15.38 -12.83 9.99
N ALA A 46 -16.49 -12.31 9.46
CA ALA A 46 -17.77 -13.00 9.47
C ALA A 46 -17.89 -14.10 8.41
N GLN A 47 -17.24 -13.91 7.23
CA GLN A 47 -17.53 -14.74 6.06
C GLN A 47 -16.34 -15.54 5.53
N CYS A 48 -15.12 -15.23 5.95
CA CYS A 48 -13.91 -15.81 5.37
C CYS A 48 -13.07 -16.58 6.40
N VAL A 49 -12.88 -16.03 7.58
CA VAL A 49 -11.89 -16.50 8.56
C VAL A 49 -12.12 -17.94 8.99
N GLU A 50 -13.34 -18.31 9.35
CA GLU A 50 -13.61 -19.64 9.89
C GLU A 50 -13.24 -20.75 8.89
N CYS A 51 -13.66 -20.61 7.64
CA CYS A 51 -13.38 -21.59 6.60
C CYS A 51 -11.90 -21.61 6.22
N HIS A 52 -11.28 -20.42 6.06
CA HIS A 52 -9.88 -20.31 5.72
C HIS A 52 -8.97 -20.84 6.82
N ALA A 53 -9.28 -20.61 8.10
CA ALA A 53 -8.52 -21.15 9.22
C ALA A 53 -8.56 -22.69 9.24
N LYS A 54 -9.73 -23.27 9.06
CA LYS A 54 -9.89 -24.73 9.00
C LYS A 54 -9.18 -25.37 7.82
N ARG A 55 -9.19 -24.70 6.68
CA ARG A 55 -8.73 -25.27 5.41
C ARG A 55 -7.25 -25.02 5.14
N PHE A 56 -6.73 -23.90 5.53
CA PHE A 56 -5.37 -23.44 5.17
C PHE A 56 -4.46 -23.22 6.38
N GLY A 57 -5.00 -23.12 7.58
CA GLY A 57 -4.26 -22.87 8.80
C GLY A 57 -4.18 -21.38 9.19
N GLY A 58 -3.56 -21.12 10.34
CA GLY A 58 -3.54 -19.83 10.99
C GLY A 58 -4.79 -19.55 11.83
N GLU A 59 -4.67 -18.74 12.86
CA GLU A 59 -5.81 -18.38 13.74
C GLU A 59 -6.87 -17.57 12.99
N ASP A 60 -6.43 -16.71 12.08
CA ASP A 60 -7.26 -15.83 11.28
C ASP A 60 -7.45 -16.28 9.82
N GLY A 61 -6.97 -17.48 9.48
CA GLY A 61 -7.03 -18.02 8.13
C GLY A 61 -6.11 -17.34 7.12
N SER A 62 -5.15 -16.54 7.59
CA SER A 62 -4.27 -15.73 6.72
C SER A 62 -3.18 -16.51 6.00
N GLU A 63 -2.92 -17.74 6.34
CA GLU A 63 -1.90 -18.58 5.72
C GLU A 63 -2.03 -18.65 4.19
N ILE A 64 -3.24 -18.73 3.67
CA ILE A 64 -3.48 -18.76 2.22
C ILE A 64 -3.03 -17.48 1.51
N TYR A 65 -3.03 -16.33 2.21
CA TYR A 65 -2.64 -15.04 1.63
C TYR A 65 -1.14 -14.78 1.67
N THR A 66 -0.45 -15.38 2.63
CA THR A 66 0.94 -15.06 2.96
C THR A 66 1.95 -16.14 2.59
N ARG A 67 1.49 -17.37 2.35
CA ARG A 67 2.37 -18.49 2.02
C ARG A 67 3.19 -18.24 0.75
N PHE A 68 4.38 -18.83 0.70
CA PHE A 68 5.34 -18.61 -0.37
C PHE A 68 4.80 -19.00 -1.77
N ASP A 69 4.04 -20.09 -1.87
CA ASP A 69 3.48 -20.62 -3.10
C ASP A 69 2.07 -20.14 -3.42
N ARG A 70 1.67 -18.99 -2.87
CA ARG A 70 0.36 -18.39 -3.13
C ARG A 70 0.15 -18.13 -4.61
N ARG A 71 -1.05 -18.42 -5.09
CA ARG A 71 -1.42 -18.26 -6.51
C ARG A 71 -1.64 -16.80 -6.91
N VAL A 72 -2.14 -15.99 -5.99
CA VAL A 72 -2.43 -14.57 -6.22
C VAL A 72 -1.15 -13.78 -6.09
N THR A 73 -0.70 -13.21 -7.20
CA THR A 73 0.57 -12.47 -7.28
C THR A 73 0.43 -11.05 -7.83
N THR A 74 -0.80 -10.63 -8.15
CA THR A 74 -1.09 -9.29 -8.68
C THR A 74 -2.38 -8.73 -8.07
N PRO A 75 -2.57 -7.39 -8.07
CA PRO A 75 -3.82 -6.78 -7.64
C PRO A 75 -5.05 -7.27 -8.41
N SER A 76 -4.94 -7.38 -9.73
CA SER A 76 -6.03 -7.89 -10.57
C SER A 76 -6.32 -9.36 -10.28
N GLY A 77 -5.29 -10.16 -10.02
CA GLY A 77 -5.44 -11.55 -9.59
C GLY A 77 -6.17 -11.68 -8.27
N LEU A 78 -5.92 -10.75 -7.33
CA LEU A 78 -6.65 -10.71 -6.05
C LEU A 78 -8.14 -10.42 -6.26
N ALA A 79 -8.46 -9.41 -7.07
CA ALA A 79 -9.86 -9.09 -7.39
C ALA A 79 -10.59 -10.27 -8.06
N GLN A 80 -9.95 -10.90 -9.03
CA GLN A 80 -10.51 -12.08 -9.71
C GLN A 80 -10.72 -13.27 -8.77
N GLN A 81 -9.76 -13.52 -7.87
CA GLN A 81 -9.87 -14.61 -6.89
C GLN A 81 -11.00 -14.35 -5.90
N LEU A 82 -11.19 -13.10 -5.46
CA LEU A 82 -12.33 -12.73 -4.61
C LEU A 82 -13.65 -13.00 -5.31
N THR A 83 -13.84 -12.49 -6.52
CA THR A 83 -15.06 -12.70 -7.29
C THR A 83 -15.33 -14.20 -7.51
N ALA A 84 -14.30 -14.99 -7.84
CA ALA A 84 -14.44 -16.43 -8.00
C ALA A 84 -14.87 -17.11 -6.69
N CYS A 85 -14.27 -16.73 -5.56
CA CYS A 85 -14.57 -17.29 -4.24
C CYS A 85 -15.99 -16.92 -3.79
N THR A 86 -16.36 -15.65 -3.86
CA THR A 86 -17.68 -15.16 -3.44
C THR A 86 -18.81 -15.74 -4.29
N THR A 87 -18.58 -15.89 -5.59
CA THR A 87 -19.51 -16.54 -6.51
C THR A 87 -19.67 -18.03 -6.21
N MET A 88 -18.57 -18.74 -6.04
CA MET A 88 -18.57 -20.17 -5.74
C MET A 88 -19.28 -20.50 -4.43
N LEU A 89 -19.11 -19.65 -3.41
CA LEU A 89 -19.72 -19.78 -2.09
C LEU A 89 -21.14 -19.19 -2.04
N ASN A 90 -21.61 -18.60 -3.14
CA ASN A 90 -22.90 -17.92 -3.22
C ASN A 90 -23.08 -16.88 -2.11
N LEU A 91 -22.02 -16.10 -1.85
CA LEU A 91 -22.10 -14.94 -0.95
C LEU A 91 -22.80 -13.80 -1.67
N ASP A 92 -23.73 -13.17 -0.99
CA ASP A 92 -24.50 -12.05 -1.52
C ASP A 92 -23.73 -10.74 -1.31
N LEU A 93 -22.60 -10.61 -2.03
CA LEU A 93 -21.73 -9.44 -1.99
C LEU A 93 -21.83 -8.63 -3.28
N PHE A 94 -21.89 -7.31 -3.12
CA PHE A 94 -21.81 -6.39 -4.24
C PHE A 94 -20.34 -6.20 -4.69
N PRO A 95 -20.11 -5.75 -5.94
CA PRO A 95 -18.75 -5.44 -6.42
C PRO A 95 -18.00 -4.45 -5.52
N GLU A 96 -18.70 -3.54 -4.87
CA GLU A 96 -18.13 -2.60 -3.90
C GLU A 96 -17.60 -3.31 -2.65
N ASP A 97 -18.34 -4.29 -2.13
CA ASP A 97 -17.90 -5.11 -1.00
C ASP A 97 -16.65 -5.90 -1.34
N GLU A 98 -16.58 -6.47 -2.54
CA GLU A 98 -15.40 -7.17 -3.02
C GLU A 98 -14.19 -6.22 -3.17
N HIS A 99 -14.42 -4.98 -3.61
CA HIS A 99 -13.38 -3.94 -3.64
C HIS A 99 -12.85 -3.59 -2.25
N HIS A 100 -13.74 -3.44 -1.27
CA HIS A 100 -13.36 -3.21 0.12
C HIS A 100 -12.54 -4.39 0.68
N LEU A 101 -12.97 -5.62 0.42
CA LEU A 101 -12.24 -6.82 0.81
C LEU A 101 -10.87 -6.91 0.14
N ALA A 102 -10.77 -6.60 -1.15
CA ALA A 102 -9.49 -6.59 -1.87
C ALA A 102 -8.52 -5.58 -1.24
N GLY A 103 -8.98 -4.38 -0.95
CA GLY A 103 -8.20 -3.34 -0.26
C GLY A 103 -7.72 -3.80 1.12
N TYR A 104 -8.60 -4.41 1.90
CA TYR A 104 -8.27 -4.95 3.22
C TYR A 104 -7.20 -6.05 3.14
N LEU A 105 -7.41 -7.04 2.28
CA LEU A 105 -6.45 -8.13 2.10
C LEU A 105 -5.11 -7.65 1.57
N ASN A 106 -5.12 -6.68 0.66
CA ASN A 106 -3.89 -6.07 0.16
C ASN A 106 -3.14 -5.31 1.26
N THR A 107 -3.84 -4.50 2.02
CA THR A 107 -3.24 -3.69 3.09
C THR A 107 -2.59 -4.56 4.16
N HIS A 108 -3.24 -5.65 4.54
CA HIS A 108 -2.77 -6.48 5.65
C HIS A 108 -1.86 -7.64 5.23
N TYR A 109 -2.06 -8.21 4.05
CA TYR A 109 -1.40 -9.47 3.67
C TYR A 109 -0.61 -9.41 2.36
N TYR A 110 -1.23 -9.02 1.24
CA TYR A 110 -0.58 -9.10 -0.08
C TYR A 110 0.47 -8.03 -0.32
N LYS A 111 0.23 -6.80 0.09
CA LYS A 111 1.16 -5.66 -0.01
C LYS A 111 1.55 -5.30 -1.45
N PHE A 112 0.66 -5.51 -2.40
CA PHE A 112 0.87 -5.03 -3.78
C PHE A 112 0.91 -3.50 -3.84
N GLN A 113 1.76 -3.00 -4.75
CA GLN A 113 1.91 -1.57 -5.03
C GLN A 113 1.30 -1.24 -6.38
#